data_8b2f49c27c5f987c13a1a0b261e3ce7c
#
_entry.id   8b2f49c27c5f987c13a1a0b261e3ce7c
#
_cell.length_a   1.000
_cell.length_b   1.000
_cell.length_c   1.000
_cell.angle_alpha   90.00
_cell.angle_beta   90.00
_cell.angle_gamma   90.00
#
_symmetry.space_group_name_H-M   'P 1'
#
loop_
_entity.id
_entity.type
_entity.pdbx_description
1 polymer ?
#
loop_
_entity_poly.entity_id
_entity_poly.type
_entity_poly.pdbx_seq_one_letter_code
_entity_poly.pdbx_strand_id
1 'polypeptide(L)'
;MKSPICEMFDIEFPMVAFSHCRDVVVAVSKAGGMGVLGAVGHTPEMLEQDLKWIDEHIDGMPYGVDLLVPNKFEGKGSNKTSEDLRNMIPQEYRDFRADVLKQYDVDGEILRGGSEAKNIELASDSRFGKNLRQDGAQKLLEVAFSHPIQLIANALGVPPKWMLDMGKENNVKVAALLGAKEHAIKQVQAGVDILVVSGTEGGGHCGSVSTMVLVPEVKRAIQEHGDIPILAAGGIATGEQMAGVMACLLYTSDAADE
;
A
#
# COMPACT_ATOMS: atom_id res chain seq x y z
N MET A 1 17.41 -11.47 13.10
CA MET A 1 16.25 -11.68 13.99
C MET A 1 15.34 -12.71 13.34
N LYS A 2 14.85 -13.73 14.04
CA LYS A 2 13.97 -14.74 13.42
C LYS A 2 12.52 -14.21 13.49
N SER A 3 11.90 -14.03 12.35
CA SER A 3 10.47 -13.74 12.22
C SER A 3 9.93 -14.38 10.94
N PRO A 4 8.64 -14.69 10.83
CA PRO A 4 8.06 -15.23 9.59
C PRO A 4 8.35 -14.38 8.35
N ILE A 5 8.41 -13.07 8.50
CA ILE A 5 8.74 -12.14 7.41
C ILE A 5 10.21 -12.27 6.99
N CYS A 6 11.14 -12.39 7.97
CA CYS A 6 12.56 -12.59 7.64
C CYS A 6 12.78 -13.90 6.90
N GLU A 7 12.12 -14.98 7.33
CA GLU A 7 12.22 -16.28 6.66
C GLU A 7 11.57 -16.30 5.27
N MET A 8 10.46 -15.55 5.11
CA MET A 8 9.71 -15.48 3.85
C MET A 8 10.48 -14.77 2.74
N PHE A 9 11.24 -13.72 3.07
CA PHE A 9 11.90 -12.85 2.11
C PHE A 9 13.43 -12.89 2.18
N ASP A 10 14.00 -13.74 3.05
CA ASP A 10 15.45 -13.83 3.30
C ASP A 10 16.08 -12.46 3.65
N ILE A 11 15.43 -11.72 4.57
CA ILE A 11 15.90 -10.43 5.07
C ILE A 11 16.41 -10.53 6.51
N GLU A 12 17.38 -9.67 6.85
CA GLU A 12 18.03 -9.68 8.18
C GLU A 12 17.10 -9.14 9.27
N PHE A 13 16.34 -8.07 8.94
CA PHE A 13 15.44 -7.38 9.87
C PHE A 13 14.01 -7.43 9.35
N PRO A 14 12.99 -7.67 10.20
CA PRO A 14 11.57 -7.68 9.79
C PRO A 14 11.06 -6.25 9.58
N MET A 15 11.75 -5.50 8.74
CA MET A 15 11.47 -4.10 8.43
C MET A 15 11.17 -3.96 6.95
N VAL A 16 9.94 -3.51 6.66
CA VAL A 16 9.49 -3.21 5.30
C VAL A 16 9.22 -1.72 5.20
N ALA A 17 9.85 -1.05 4.24
CA ALA A 17 9.72 0.39 4.08
C ALA A 17 9.13 0.76 2.72
N PHE A 18 8.02 1.48 2.75
CA PHE A 18 7.37 2.04 1.58
C PHE A 18 8.02 3.38 1.18
N SER A 19 8.28 3.57 -0.11
CA SER A 19 8.76 4.83 -0.68
C SER A 19 8.31 5.01 -2.13
N HIS A 20 8.12 6.26 -2.55
CA HIS A 20 7.97 6.61 -3.96
C HIS A 20 9.32 6.82 -4.67
N CYS A 21 10.43 6.72 -3.93
CA CYS A 21 11.78 6.95 -4.46
C CYS A 21 12.51 5.61 -4.59
N ARG A 22 12.88 5.23 -5.80
CA ARG A 22 13.56 3.96 -6.13
C ARG A 22 14.90 3.78 -5.41
N ASP A 23 15.65 4.87 -5.21
CA ASP A 23 16.91 4.88 -4.47
C ASP A 23 16.72 4.55 -2.99
N VAL A 24 15.62 4.99 -2.36
CA VAL A 24 15.24 4.62 -0.99
C VAL A 24 14.90 3.13 -0.92
N VAL A 25 14.16 2.60 -1.89
CA VAL A 25 13.86 1.16 -1.98
C VAL A 25 15.14 0.34 -1.98
N VAL A 26 16.10 0.69 -2.83
CA VAL A 26 17.40 0.03 -2.91
C VAL A 26 18.17 0.16 -1.59
N ALA A 27 18.23 1.34 -0.99
CA ALA A 27 18.96 1.58 0.24
C ALA A 27 18.41 0.74 1.41
N VAL A 28 17.09 0.64 1.55
CA VAL A 28 16.44 -0.18 2.60
C VAL A 28 16.72 -1.66 2.41
N SER A 29 16.60 -2.17 1.19
CA SER A 29 16.85 -3.58 0.90
C SER A 29 18.32 -3.95 1.16
N LYS A 30 19.26 -3.11 0.73
CA LYS A 30 20.72 -3.30 0.99
C LYS A 30 21.08 -3.17 2.46
N ALA A 31 20.28 -2.48 3.26
CA ALA A 31 20.46 -2.38 4.72
C ALA A 31 19.91 -3.59 5.50
N GLY A 32 19.42 -4.63 4.82
CA GLY A 32 18.91 -5.86 5.44
C GLY A 32 17.41 -5.89 5.72
N GLY A 33 16.68 -4.86 5.31
CA GLY A 33 15.21 -4.84 5.28
C GLY A 33 14.67 -5.16 3.89
N MET A 34 13.47 -4.64 3.58
CA MET A 34 12.84 -4.77 2.27
C MET A 34 12.18 -3.45 1.85
N GLY A 35 12.64 -2.87 0.75
CA GLY A 35 12.03 -1.68 0.17
C GLY A 35 10.81 -2.04 -0.68
N VAL A 36 9.79 -1.17 -0.66
CA VAL A 36 8.58 -1.32 -1.47
C VAL A 36 8.32 -0.03 -2.23
N LEU A 37 8.30 -0.12 -3.56
CA LEU A 37 8.06 1.03 -4.44
C LEU A 37 6.57 1.33 -4.55
N GLY A 38 6.16 2.53 -4.15
CA GLY A 38 4.80 3.03 -4.38
C GLY A 38 4.58 3.46 -5.82
N ALA A 39 3.83 2.68 -6.59
CA ALA A 39 3.76 2.83 -8.05
C ALA A 39 2.40 3.30 -8.59
N VAL A 40 1.44 3.65 -7.73
CA VAL A 40 0.09 4.05 -8.15
C VAL A 40 0.06 5.26 -9.10
N GLY A 41 1.04 6.15 -8.99
CA GLY A 41 1.18 7.35 -9.84
C GLY A 41 2.00 7.14 -11.13
N HIS A 42 2.53 5.94 -11.37
CA HIS A 42 3.36 5.65 -12.53
C HIS A 42 2.54 5.38 -13.80
N THR A 43 3.12 5.64 -14.96
CA THR A 43 2.71 4.95 -16.19
C THR A 43 3.43 3.60 -16.27
N PRO A 44 2.97 2.64 -17.08
CA PRO A 44 3.71 1.39 -17.31
C PRO A 44 5.17 1.62 -17.69
N GLU A 45 5.44 2.62 -18.56
CA GLU A 45 6.78 2.96 -19.01
C GLU A 45 7.66 3.55 -17.89
N MET A 46 7.09 4.38 -17.02
CA MET A 46 7.80 4.93 -15.86
C MET A 46 8.11 3.81 -14.85
N LEU A 47 7.15 2.92 -14.61
CA LEU A 47 7.35 1.79 -13.71
C LEU A 47 8.47 0.87 -14.22
N GLU A 48 8.45 0.53 -15.51
CA GLU A 48 9.50 -0.25 -16.16
C GLU A 48 10.89 0.39 -15.98
N GLN A 49 10.99 1.71 -16.16
CA GLN A 49 12.26 2.43 -15.99
C GLN A 49 12.75 2.39 -14.53
N ASP A 50 11.84 2.56 -13.57
CA ASP A 50 12.21 2.56 -12.16
C ASP A 50 12.57 1.14 -11.67
N LEU A 51 11.82 0.13 -12.08
CA LEU A 51 12.11 -1.26 -11.71
C LEU A 51 13.41 -1.74 -12.33
N LYS A 52 13.66 -1.44 -13.60
CA LYS A 52 14.93 -1.73 -14.24
C LYS A 52 16.11 -1.09 -13.52
N TRP A 53 15.98 0.16 -13.11
CA TRP A 53 17.01 0.84 -12.34
C TRP A 53 17.20 0.17 -10.96
N ILE A 54 16.12 -0.23 -10.28
CA ILE A 54 16.21 -0.98 -9.02
C ILE A 54 16.97 -2.29 -9.24
N ASP A 55 16.61 -3.08 -10.24
CA ASP A 55 17.26 -4.36 -10.56
C ASP A 55 18.77 -4.21 -10.77
N GLU A 56 19.18 -3.13 -11.44
CA GLU A 56 20.60 -2.83 -11.71
C GLU A 56 21.38 -2.42 -10.45
N HIS A 57 20.70 -1.96 -9.38
CA HIS A 57 21.35 -1.35 -8.22
C HIS A 57 21.13 -2.11 -6.90
N ILE A 58 20.19 -3.07 -6.86
CA ILE A 58 19.78 -3.71 -5.59
C ILE A 58 20.65 -4.90 -5.18
N ASP A 59 21.58 -5.33 -6.02
CA ASP A 59 22.50 -6.47 -5.77
C ASP A 59 21.76 -7.78 -5.44
N GLY A 60 20.60 -8.02 -6.04
CA GLY A 60 19.80 -9.22 -5.84
C GLY A 60 19.03 -9.27 -4.51
N MET A 61 19.04 -8.19 -3.72
CA MET A 61 18.24 -8.10 -2.50
C MET A 61 16.74 -8.04 -2.82
N PRO A 62 15.85 -8.56 -1.93
CA PRO A 62 14.42 -8.57 -2.16
C PRO A 62 13.83 -7.17 -2.13
N TYR A 63 12.83 -6.95 -2.98
CA TYR A 63 12.02 -5.73 -2.96
C TYR A 63 10.59 -6.01 -3.41
N GLY A 64 9.71 -5.03 -3.19
CA GLY A 64 8.31 -5.13 -3.57
C GLY A 64 7.80 -3.89 -4.29
N VAL A 65 6.55 -4.00 -4.75
CA VAL A 65 5.78 -2.90 -5.35
C VAL A 65 4.46 -2.76 -4.63
N ASP A 66 4.00 -1.52 -4.45
CA ASP A 66 2.68 -1.22 -3.91
C ASP A 66 1.83 -0.53 -4.97
N LEU A 67 0.63 -1.06 -5.14
CA LEU A 67 -0.39 -0.53 -6.03
C LEU A 67 -1.68 -0.28 -5.26
N LEU A 68 -2.59 0.42 -5.90
CA LEU A 68 -3.91 0.69 -5.37
C LEU A 68 -4.94 0.10 -6.33
N VAL A 69 -5.45 -1.09 -5.96
CA VAL A 69 -6.37 -1.87 -6.80
C VAL A 69 -7.71 -2.05 -6.07
N PRO A 70 -8.61 -1.06 -6.13
CA PRO A 70 -9.86 -1.13 -5.39
C PRO A 70 -10.85 -2.11 -6.04
N ASN A 71 -11.49 -2.95 -5.22
CA ASN A 71 -12.62 -3.75 -5.66
C ASN A 71 -13.87 -2.91 -5.91
N LYS A 72 -14.03 -1.84 -5.13
CA LYS A 72 -15.16 -0.90 -5.21
C LYS A 72 -14.64 0.52 -5.14
N PHE A 73 -15.10 1.36 -6.04
CA PHE A 73 -14.89 2.80 -5.98
C PHE A 73 -16.12 3.52 -6.53
N GLU A 74 -16.34 4.75 -6.12
CA GLU A 74 -17.47 5.53 -6.60
C GLU A 74 -17.37 5.72 -8.12
N GLY A 75 -18.47 5.46 -8.81
CA GLY A 75 -18.48 5.49 -10.27
C GLY A 75 -18.14 4.17 -10.98
N LYS A 76 -17.69 3.11 -10.26
CA LYS A 76 -17.45 1.79 -10.86
C LYS A 76 -18.75 1.21 -11.41
N GLY A 77 -18.79 0.95 -12.72
CA GLY A 77 -19.98 0.44 -13.40
C GLY A 77 -21.10 1.45 -13.60
N SER A 78 -20.86 2.74 -13.33
CA SER A 78 -21.79 3.83 -13.62
C SER A 78 -21.37 4.55 -14.91
N ASN A 79 -22.35 5.19 -15.59
CA ASN A 79 -22.08 6.06 -16.73
C ASN A 79 -21.70 7.50 -16.30
N LYS A 80 -21.29 7.70 -15.02
CA LYS A 80 -20.90 9.00 -14.52
C LYS A 80 -19.63 9.46 -15.21
N THR A 81 -19.64 10.68 -15.70
CA THR A 81 -18.48 11.36 -16.25
C THR A 81 -17.57 11.85 -15.11
N SER A 82 -16.36 12.22 -15.46
CA SER A 82 -15.44 12.86 -14.50
C SER A 82 -15.99 14.19 -13.97
N GLU A 83 -16.76 14.88 -14.75
CA GLU A 83 -17.44 16.11 -14.34
C GLU A 83 -18.55 15.82 -13.33
N ASP A 84 -19.34 14.76 -13.52
CA ASP A 84 -20.34 14.31 -12.56
C ASP A 84 -19.70 13.97 -11.21
N LEU A 85 -18.59 13.22 -11.21
CA LEU A 85 -17.86 12.87 -9.99
C LEU A 85 -17.28 14.11 -9.29
N ARG A 86 -16.76 15.07 -10.05
CA ARG A 86 -16.27 16.35 -9.51
C ARG A 86 -17.40 17.16 -8.87
N ASN A 87 -18.58 17.17 -9.49
CA ASN A 87 -19.74 17.89 -8.98
C ASN A 87 -20.35 17.26 -7.71
N MET A 88 -20.01 15.99 -7.42
CA MET A 88 -20.37 15.33 -6.15
C MET A 88 -19.55 15.84 -4.95
N ILE A 89 -18.43 16.52 -5.19
CA ILE A 89 -17.65 17.12 -4.08
C ILE A 89 -18.42 18.33 -3.58
N PRO A 90 -18.82 18.38 -2.30
CA PRO A 90 -19.51 19.53 -1.73
C PRO A 90 -18.74 20.83 -1.92
N GLN A 91 -19.48 21.93 -2.13
CA GLN A 91 -18.87 23.24 -2.40
C GLN A 91 -18.00 23.71 -1.23
N GLU A 92 -18.39 23.42 0.00
CA GLU A 92 -17.62 23.77 1.22
C GLU A 92 -16.17 23.28 1.20
N TYR A 93 -15.90 22.05 0.66
CA TYR A 93 -14.53 21.55 0.55
C TYR A 93 -13.72 22.26 -0.55
N ARG A 94 -14.40 22.71 -1.60
CA ARG A 94 -13.77 23.51 -2.66
C ARG A 94 -13.39 24.89 -2.15
N ASP A 95 -14.28 25.51 -1.38
CA ASP A 95 -14.08 26.84 -0.77
C ASP A 95 -12.97 26.75 0.27
N PHE A 96 -13.01 25.75 1.17
CA PHE A 96 -11.95 25.51 2.14
C PHE A 96 -10.57 25.36 1.48
N ARG A 97 -10.49 24.55 0.41
CA ARG A 97 -9.23 24.41 -0.34
C ARG A 97 -8.76 25.76 -0.92
N ALA A 98 -9.67 26.53 -1.50
CA ALA A 98 -9.33 27.84 -2.07
C ALA A 98 -8.83 28.81 -0.99
N ASP A 99 -9.44 28.82 0.17
CA ASP A 99 -9.03 29.65 1.32
C ASP A 99 -7.65 29.25 1.85
N VAL A 100 -7.37 27.94 1.99
CA VAL A 100 -6.04 27.45 2.39
C VAL A 100 -4.97 27.89 1.38
N LEU A 101 -5.20 27.69 0.08
CA LEU A 101 -4.24 28.10 -0.96
C LEU A 101 -3.97 29.60 -0.90
N LYS A 102 -5.01 30.40 -0.72
CA LYS A 102 -4.90 31.85 -0.58
C LYS A 102 -4.14 32.27 0.68
N GLN A 103 -4.36 31.57 1.81
CA GLN A 103 -3.68 31.85 3.07
C GLN A 103 -2.16 31.67 2.96
N TYR A 104 -1.71 30.70 2.15
CA TYR A 104 -0.29 30.40 1.96
C TYR A 104 0.30 30.99 0.68
N ASP A 105 -0.41 31.89 0.02
CA ASP A 105 0.00 32.53 -1.26
C ASP A 105 0.40 31.50 -2.32
N VAL A 106 -0.30 30.36 -2.35
CA VAL A 106 -0.08 29.31 -3.34
C VAL A 106 -1.03 29.51 -4.50
N ASP A 107 -0.45 29.76 -5.69
CA ASP A 107 -1.23 29.82 -6.90
C ASP A 107 -1.86 28.44 -7.20
N GLY A 108 -3.18 28.36 -7.11
CA GLY A 108 -3.93 27.16 -7.41
C GLY A 108 -3.78 26.69 -8.87
N GLU A 109 -3.32 27.55 -9.77
CA GLU A 109 -2.97 27.23 -11.16
C GLU A 109 -1.62 26.47 -11.23
N ILE A 110 -0.66 26.81 -10.36
CA ILE A 110 0.61 26.08 -10.27
C ILE A 110 0.38 24.63 -9.84
N LEU A 111 -0.52 24.42 -8.87
CA LEU A 111 -0.89 23.04 -8.43
C LEU A 111 -1.66 22.26 -9.51
N ARG A 112 -2.18 22.95 -10.51
CA ARG A 112 -2.79 22.35 -11.70
C ARG A 112 -1.80 22.18 -12.85
N GLY A 113 -0.48 22.46 -12.65
CA GLY A 113 0.56 22.27 -13.64
C GLY A 113 0.85 23.48 -14.53
N GLY A 114 0.45 24.71 -14.12
CA GLY A 114 0.74 25.95 -14.85
C GLY A 114 -0.11 26.19 -16.11
N SER A 115 0.24 27.22 -16.88
CA SER A 115 -0.52 27.60 -18.08
C SER A 115 -0.50 26.58 -19.23
N GLU A 116 0.42 25.62 -19.21
CA GLU A 116 0.40 24.45 -20.12
C GLU A 116 -0.61 23.38 -19.67
N ALA A 117 -1.11 23.47 -18.44
CA ALA A 117 -2.08 22.56 -17.86
C ALA A 117 -3.53 22.87 -18.23
N LYS A 118 -3.79 23.62 -19.29
CA LYS A 118 -5.15 23.68 -19.90
C LYS A 118 -5.65 22.31 -20.34
N ASN A 119 -4.79 21.31 -20.32
CA ASN A 119 -5.08 19.89 -20.55
C ASN A 119 -4.86 19.03 -19.31
N ILE A 120 -5.03 19.57 -18.07
CA ILE A 120 -5.09 18.66 -16.91
C ILE A 120 -6.31 17.77 -17.14
N GLU A 121 -6.00 16.56 -17.52
CA GLU A 121 -6.93 15.44 -17.50
C GLU A 121 -7.68 15.48 -16.18
N LEU A 122 -8.98 15.45 -16.24
CA LEU A 122 -9.87 15.28 -15.09
C LEU A 122 -9.28 14.22 -14.15
N ALA A 123 -9.53 14.31 -12.84
CA ALA A 123 -8.94 13.38 -11.87
C ALA A 123 -9.15 11.90 -12.24
N SER A 124 -10.23 11.57 -12.98
CA SER A 124 -10.48 10.24 -13.57
C SER A 124 -9.63 9.93 -14.80
N ASP A 125 -9.13 10.96 -15.49
CA ASP A 125 -8.27 10.84 -16.67
C ASP A 125 -6.79 11.11 -16.33
N SER A 126 -6.52 11.54 -15.09
CA SER A 126 -5.18 11.58 -14.53
C SER A 126 -4.55 10.19 -14.54
N ARG A 127 -3.23 10.09 -14.55
CA ARG A 127 -2.50 8.81 -14.39
C ARG A 127 -3.01 8.02 -13.20
N PHE A 128 -3.19 8.70 -12.07
CA PHE A 128 -3.74 8.11 -10.85
C PHE A 128 -5.14 7.53 -11.08
N GLY A 129 -6.06 8.30 -11.68
CA GLY A 129 -7.42 7.84 -11.94
C GLY A 129 -7.49 6.68 -12.94
N LYS A 130 -6.62 6.65 -13.95
CA LYS A 130 -6.51 5.52 -14.88
C LYS A 130 -6.03 4.25 -14.17
N ASN A 131 -5.06 4.37 -13.28
CA ASN A 131 -4.50 3.25 -12.52
C ASN A 131 -5.45 2.68 -11.47
N LEU A 132 -6.48 3.43 -11.04
CA LEU A 132 -7.55 2.91 -10.20
C LEU A 132 -8.55 2.03 -10.96
N ARG A 133 -8.53 2.04 -12.29
CA ARG A 133 -9.34 1.14 -13.11
C ARG A 133 -8.64 -0.21 -13.28
N GLN A 134 -9.43 -1.25 -13.49
CA GLN A 134 -8.88 -2.60 -13.61
C GLN A 134 -7.86 -2.73 -14.73
N ASP A 135 -8.12 -2.15 -15.90
CA ASP A 135 -7.24 -2.18 -17.06
C ASP A 135 -5.91 -1.45 -16.84
N GLY A 136 -5.94 -0.31 -16.12
CA GLY A 136 -4.74 0.42 -15.75
C GLY A 136 -3.91 -0.31 -14.69
N ALA A 137 -4.57 -0.77 -13.62
CA ALA A 137 -3.91 -1.55 -12.56
C ALA A 137 -3.31 -2.86 -13.09
N GLN A 138 -4.00 -3.54 -14.01
CA GLN A 138 -3.51 -4.77 -14.61
C GLN A 138 -2.22 -4.55 -15.41
N LYS A 139 -2.14 -3.48 -16.20
CA LYS A 139 -0.91 -3.13 -16.94
C LYS A 139 0.27 -2.86 -16.02
N LEU A 140 0.05 -2.17 -14.91
CA LEU A 140 1.10 -1.95 -13.91
C LEU A 140 1.54 -3.25 -13.25
N LEU A 141 0.60 -4.16 -12.95
CA LEU A 141 0.92 -5.48 -12.41
C LEU A 141 1.70 -6.33 -13.41
N GLU A 142 1.33 -6.33 -14.69
CA GLU A 142 2.07 -7.04 -15.75
C GLU A 142 3.53 -6.55 -15.82
N VAL A 143 3.76 -5.24 -15.74
CA VAL A 143 5.11 -4.68 -15.65
C VAL A 143 5.80 -5.14 -14.36
N ALA A 144 5.16 -4.99 -13.20
CA ALA A 144 5.76 -5.35 -11.92
C ALA A 144 6.18 -6.82 -11.87
N PHE A 145 5.34 -7.74 -12.37
CA PHE A 145 5.64 -9.18 -12.41
C PHE A 145 6.67 -9.59 -13.49
N SER A 146 7.03 -8.71 -14.41
CA SER A 146 8.14 -8.96 -15.34
C SER A 146 9.52 -8.73 -14.69
N HIS A 147 9.56 -8.18 -13.47
CA HIS A 147 10.74 -7.95 -12.66
C HIS A 147 10.80 -8.94 -11.46
N PRO A 148 11.97 -9.14 -10.84
CA PRO A 148 12.15 -10.11 -9.76
C PRO A 148 11.61 -9.62 -8.41
N ILE A 149 10.44 -8.97 -8.40
CA ILE A 149 9.77 -8.56 -7.17
C ILE A 149 9.37 -9.78 -6.34
N GLN A 150 9.39 -9.66 -5.02
CA GLN A 150 8.97 -10.72 -4.11
C GLN A 150 7.67 -10.41 -3.38
N LEU A 151 7.24 -9.16 -3.40
CA LEU A 151 6.03 -8.68 -2.76
C LEU A 151 5.26 -7.76 -3.70
N ILE A 152 3.95 -7.95 -3.77
CA ILE A 152 3.01 -6.98 -4.30
C ILE A 152 2.00 -6.60 -3.22
N ALA A 153 1.92 -5.31 -2.88
CA ALA A 153 0.98 -4.81 -1.89
C ALA A 153 -0.24 -4.16 -2.55
N ASN A 154 -1.40 -4.31 -1.94
CA ASN A 154 -2.61 -3.56 -2.27
C ASN A 154 -2.93 -2.57 -1.15
N ALA A 155 -2.80 -1.29 -1.43
CA ALA A 155 -3.01 -0.24 -0.43
C ALA A 155 -4.49 -0.01 -0.08
N LEU A 156 -5.45 -0.59 -0.79
CA LEU A 156 -6.87 -0.30 -0.56
C LEU A 156 -7.78 -1.53 -0.63
N GLY A 157 -8.18 -2.00 0.55
CA GLY A 157 -9.19 -3.04 0.71
C GLY A 157 -8.70 -4.44 0.31
N VAL A 158 -9.65 -5.35 0.11
CA VAL A 158 -9.35 -6.73 -0.30
C VAL A 158 -8.86 -6.75 -1.73
N PRO A 159 -7.68 -7.32 -2.04
CA PRO A 159 -7.21 -7.47 -3.41
C PRO A 159 -8.22 -8.25 -4.26
N PRO A 160 -8.44 -7.87 -5.51
CA PRO A 160 -9.30 -8.65 -6.39
C PRO A 160 -8.68 -10.03 -6.68
N LYS A 161 -9.54 -11.00 -6.94
CA LYS A 161 -9.10 -12.39 -7.16
C LYS A 161 -8.02 -12.52 -8.26
N TRP A 162 -8.16 -11.79 -9.35
CA TRP A 162 -7.18 -11.83 -10.43
C TRP A 162 -5.78 -11.35 -10.02
N MET A 163 -5.67 -10.39 -9.07
CA MET A 163 -4.38 -9.98 -8.52
C MET A 163 -3.76 -11.07 -7.64
N LEU A 164 -4.57 -11.75 -6.83
CA LEU A 164 -4.13 -12.90 -6.03
C LEU A 164 -3.69 -14.07 -6.91
N ASP A 165 -4.42 -14.34 -7.99
CA ASP A 165 -4.07 -15.39 -8.95
C ASP A 165 -2.73 -15.07 -9.65
N MET A 166 -2.53 -13.83 -10.11
CA MET A 166 -1.26 -13.37 -10.70
C MET A 166 -0.09 -13.47 -9.71
N GLY A 167 -0.30 -13.13 -8.43
CA GLY A 167 0.72 -13.30 -7.40
C GLY A 167 1.16 -14.77 -7.27
N LYS A 168 0.21 -15.69 -7.23
CA LYS A 168 0.48 -17.13 -7.19
C LYS A 168 1.19 -17.66 -8.43
N GLU A 169 0.76 -17.24 -9.61
CA GLU A 169 1.35 -17.66 -10.89
C GLU A 169 2.81 -17.22 -11.03
N ASN A 170 3.15 -16.05 -10.48
CA ASN A 170 4.51 -15.49 -10.51
C ASN A 170 5.32 -15.80 -9.24
N ASN A 171 4.78 -16.57 -8.28
CA ASN A 171 5.41 -16.84 -7.00
C ASN A 171 5.77 -15.58 -6.19
N VAL A 172 4.94 -14.55 -6.30
CA VAL A 172 5.07 -13.27 -5.58
C VAL A 172 4.04 -13.21 -4.46
N LYS A 173 4.46 -12.84 -3.26
CA LYS A 173 3.56 -12.72 -2.11
C LYS A 173 2.65 -11.50 -2.25
N VAL A 174 1.37 -11.67 -1.89
CA VAL A 174 0.40 -10.58 -1.93
C VAL A 174 0.13 -10.08 -0.52
N ALA A 175 0.42 -8.79 -0.28
CA ALA A 175 0.07 -8.11 0.96
C ALA A 175 -1.15 -7.20 0.77
N ALA A 176 -1.91 -6.96 1.84
CA ALA A 176 -3.02 -6.03 1.81
C ALA A 176 -3.10 -5.19 3.08
N LEU A 177 -3.35 -3.88 2.90
CA LEU A 177 -3.48 -2.92 3.99
C LEU A 177 -4.88 -2.95 4.59
N LEU A 178 -4.93 -2.78 5.91
CA LEU A 178 -6.18 -2.72 6.66
C LEU A 178 -6.09 -1.82 7.91
N GLY A 179 -7.22 -1.28 8.31
CA GLY A 179 -7.36 -0.46 9.53
C GLY A 179 -8.42 -0.98 10.50
N ALA A 180 -8.95 -2.21 10.31
CA ALA A 180 -9.95 -2.82 11.19
C ALA A 180 -9.90 -4.36 11.11
N LYS A 181 -10.21 -5.04 12.22
CA LYS A 181 -10.18 -6.51 12.30
C LYS A 181 -11.12 -7.21 11.31
N GLU A 182 -12.28 -6.61 11.03
CA GLU A 182 -13.25 -7.15 10.09
C GLU A 182 -12.71 -7.18 8.66
N HIS A 183 -11.80 -6.28 8.35
CA HIS A 183 -11.08 -6.26 7.07
C HIS A 183 -10.04 -7.39 7.03
N ALA A 184 -9.34 -7.64 8.14
CA ALA A 184 -8.34 -8.71 8.25
C ALA A 184 -8.96 -10.09 7.94
N ILE A 185 -10.08 -10.42 8.58
CA ILE A 185 -10.78 -11.69 8.35
C ILE A 185 -11.12 -11.85 6.85
N LYS A 186 -11.68 -10.82 6.22
CA LYS A 186 -12.03 -10.84 4.80
C LYS A 186 -10.80 -11.03 3.89
N GLN A 187 -9.67 -10.41 4.24
CA GLN A 187 -8.44 -10.53 3.47
C GLN A 187 -7.82 -11.92 3.60
N VAL A 188 -7.80 -12.50 4.81
CA VAL A 188 -7.35 -13.89 5.05
C VAL A 188 -8.22 -14.87 4.26
N GLN A 189 -9.54 -14.73 4.33
CA GLN A 189 -10.48 -15.59 3.60
C GLN A 189 -10.34 -15.44 2.07
N ALA A 190 -9.92 -14.28 1.58
CA ALA A 190 -9.62 -14.07 0.16
C ALA A 190 -8.30 -14.72 -0.29
N GLY A 191 -7.42 -15.10 0.64
CA GLY A 191 -6.15 -15.75 0.34
C GLY A 191 -4.97 -14.80 0.20
N VAL A 192 -4.98 -13.66 0.93
CA VAL A 192 -3.83 -12.76 1.08
C VAL A 192 -2.73 -13.45 1.88
N ASP A 193 -1.47 -13.26 1.50
CA ASP A 193 -0.32 -13.88 2.17
C ASP A 193 0.14 -13.11 3.41
N ILE A 194 -0.02 -11.78 3.42
CA ILE A 194 0.48 -10.89 4.47
C ILE A 194 -0.54 -9.78 4.74
N LEU A 195 -0.80 -9.49 6.01
CA LEU A 195 -1.60 -8.33 6.43
C LEU A 195 -0.70 -7.15 6.78
N VAL A 196 -1.01 -5.97 6.28
CA VAL A 196 -0.39 -4.71 6.72
C VAL A 196 -1.41 -3.97 7.58
N VAL A 197 -1.21 -4.02 8.89
CA VAL A 197 -2.14 -3.48 9.89
C VAL A 197 -1.74 -2.05 10.24
N SER A 198 -2.56 -1.07 9.87
CA SER A 198 -2.30 0.35 10.09
C SER A 198 -3.33 0.98 11.02
N GLY A 199 -2.86 1.44 12.19
CA GLY A 199 -3.69 2.17 13.16
C GLY A 199 -3.80 3.67 12.84
N THR A 200 -4.41 4.42 13.77
CA THR A 200 -4.67 5.87 13.64
C THR A 200 -3.41 6.71 13.46
N GLU A 201 -2.25 6.20 13.89
CA GLU A 201 -0.97 6.88 13.78
C GLU A 201 -0.34 6.73 12.39
N GLY A 202 -0.96 5.96 11.51
CA GLY A 202 -0.56 5.83 10.11
C GLY A 202 -0.83 7.08 9.29
N GLY A 203 -0.08 7.28 8.21
CA GLY A 203 -0.36 8.32 7.23
C GLY A 203 -1.47 7.93 6.26
N GLY A 204 -2.21 8.91 5.72
CA GLY A 204 -3.25 8.69 4.71
C GLY A 204 -4.54 8.11 5.29
N HIS A 205 -5.11 7.12 4.58
CA HIS A 205 -6.33 6.44 5.01
C HIS A 205 -6.02 5.37 6.05
N CYS A 206 -6.34 5.66 7.31
CA CYS A 206 -6.12 4.75 8.43
C CYS A 206 -7.43 4.45 9.17
N GLY A 207 -7.39 3.45 10.05
CA GLY A 207 -8.51 3.11 10.93
C GLY A 207 -8.67 4.10 12.09
N SER A 208 -9.65 3.86 12.95
CA SER A 208 -9.94 4.66 14.16
C SER A 208 -9.33 4.07 15.44
N VAL A 209 -8.63 2.95 15.35
CA VAL A 209 -8.01 2.24 16.46
C VAL A 209 -6.50 2.42 16.41
N SER A 210 -5.84 2.68 17.54
CA SER A 210 -4.38 2.84 17.58
C SER A 210 -3.65 1.56 17.21
N THR A 211 -2.46 1.67 16.61
CA THR A 211 -1.67 0.53 16.13
C THR A 211 -1.42 -0.50 17.22
N MET A 212 -1.05 -0.07 18.44
CA MET A 212 -0.77 -0.96 19.57
C MET A 212 -2.00 -1.73 20.09
N VAL A 213 -3.20 -1.24 19.81
CA VAL A 213 -4.46 -1.95 20.15
C VAL A 213 -4.90 -2.83 18.98
N LEU A 214 -4.82 -2.30 17.76
CA LEU A 214 -5.31 -2.97 16.55
C LEU A 214 -4.51 -4.23 16.22
N VAL A 215 -3.19 -4.19 16.35
CA VAL A 215 -2.31 -5.32 15.98
C VAL A 215 -2.65 -6.59 16.76
N PRO A 216 -2.70 -6.60 18.11
CA PRO A 216 -3.08 -7.81 18.85
C PRO A 216 -4.56 -8.18 18.66
N GLU A 217 -5.45 -7.20 18.40
CA GLU A 217 -6.85 -7.48 18.08
C GLU A 217 -6.98 -8.24 16.75
N VAL A 218 -6.27 -7.79 15.72
CA VAL A 218 -6.22 -8.46 14.41
C VAL A 218 -5.63 -9.85 14.54
N LYS A 219 -4.49 -9.99 15.24
CA LYS A 219 -3.83 -11.30 15.42
C LYS A 219 -4.78 -12.33 16.02
N ARG A 220 -5.51 -11.98 17.09
CA ARG A 220 -6.51 -12.85 17.69
C ARG A 220 -7.68 -13.15 16.74
N ALA A 221 -8.16 -12.15 16.00
CA ALA A 221 -9.31 -12.30 15.13
C ALA A 221 -9.07 -13.24 13.95
N ILE A 222 -7.82 -13.35 13.47
CA ILE A 222 -7.49 -14.21 12.32
C ILE A 222 -7.12 -15.64 12.70
N GLN A 223 -6.89 -15.97 13.98
CA GLN A 223 -6.45 -17.31 14.43
C GLN A 223 -7.32 -18.46 13.90
N GLU A 224 -8.64 -18.27 13.86
CA GLU A 224 -9.58 -19.27 13.36
C GLU A 224 -9.65 -19.33 11.83
N HIS A 225 -9.10 -18.33 11.12
CA HIS A 225 -9.20 -18.17 9.67
C HIS A 225 -7.88 -18.46 8.94
N GLY A 226 -6.77 -18.46 9.65
CA GLY A 226 -5.42 -18.71 9.15
C GLY A 226 -4.39 -17.84 9.86
N ASP A 227 -3.27 -18.44 10.24
CA ASP A 227 -2.18 -17.73 10.89
C ASP A 227 -1.18 -17.20 9.85
N ILE A 228 -1.49 -16.03 9.26
CA ILE A 228 -0.62 -15.39 8.30
C ILE A 228 0.19 -14.25 8.94
N PRO A 229 1.37 -13.92 8.40
CA PRO A 229 2.21 -12.84 8.91
C PRO A 229 1.53 -11.48 8.93
N ILE A 230 1.86 -10.68 9.94
CA ILE A 230 1.38 -9.31 10.10
C ILE A 230 2.58 -8.36 10.07
N LEU A 231 2.48 -7.32 9.23
CA LEU A 231 3.32 -6.13 9.27
C LEU A 231 2.53 -5.02 9.98
N ALA A 232 3.07 -4.52 11.07
CA ALA A 232 2.47 -3.39 11.79
C ALA A 232 2.96 -2.07 11.19
N ALA A 233 2.06 -1.15 10.92
CA ALA A 233 2.33 0.15 10.34
C ALA A 233 1.65 1.27 11.13
N GLY A 234 2.29 2.45 11.15
CA GLY A 234 1.78 3.63 11.83
C GLY A 234 2.31 3.83 13.24
N GLY A 235 3.00 4.95 13.46
CA GLY A 235 3.51 5.38 14.75
C GLY A 235 4.72 4.62 15.30
N ILE A 236 5.33 3.72 14.53
CA ILE A 236 6.50 2.95 14.95
C ILE A 236 7.75 3.66 14.42
N ALA A 237 8.38 4.47 15.28
CA ALA A 237 9.53 5.30 14.93
C ALA A 237 10.81 4.94 15.73
N THR A 238 10.71 4.14 16.80
CA THR A 238 11.85 3.76 17.65
C THR A 238 11.95 2.26 17.79
N GLY A 239 13.14 1.79 18.20
CA GLY A 239 13.39 0.37 18.47
C GLY A 239 12.53 -0.19 19.61
N GLU A 240 12.23 0.62 20.62
CA GLU A 240 11.37 0.23 21.76
C GLU A 240 9.92 -0.01 21.29
N GLN A 241 9.40 0.86 20.40
CA GLN A 241 8.08 0.68 19.81
C GLN A 241 8.04 -0.56 18.93
N MET A 242 9.08 -0.79 18.11
CA MET A 242 9.20 -2.00 17.31
C MET A 242 9.21 -3.25 18.19
N ALA A 243 10.00 -3.26 19.27
CA ALA A 243 10.06 -4.38 20.20
C ALA A 243 8.70 -4.65 20.86
N GLY A 244 7.97 -3.58 21.26
CA GLY A 244 6.62 -3.70 21.82
C GLY A 244 5.61 -4.32 20.84
N VAL A 245 5.61 -3.89 19.58
CA VAL A 245 4.74 -4.46 18.55
C VAL A 245 5.10 -5.92 18.25
N MET A 246 6.39 -6.23 18.15
CA MET A 246 6.84 -7.61 17.94
C MET A 246 6.42 -8.52 19.10
N ALA A 247 6.48 -8.05 20.34
CA ALA A 247 5.99 -8.81 21.49
C ALA A 247 4.48 -9.10 21.37
N CYS A 248 3.67 -8.15 20.90
CA CYS A 248 2.25 -8.38 20.65
C CYS A 248 1.97 -9.47 19.58
N LEU A 249 2.90 -9.71 18.66
CA LEU A 249 2.77 -10.72 17.60
C LEU A 249 3.28 -12.10 18.02
N LEU A 250 4.20 -12.16 18.99
CA LEU A 250 4.85 -13.41 19.41
C LEU A 250 4.07 -14.18 20.50
N TYR A 251 3.26 -13.50 21.31
CA TYR A 251 2.67 -14.06 22.54
C TYR A 251 1.20 -14.52 22.41
N THR A 252 0.73 -14.88 21.25
CA THR A 252 -0.67 -15.32 21.13
C THR A 252 -0.89 -16.82 21.34
N SER A 253 0.16 -17.64 21.56
CA SER A 253 0.00 -19.08 21.76
C SER A 253 0.24 -19.58 23.19
N ASP A 254 0.95 -18.87 24.06
CA ASP A 254 1.40 -19.45 25.36
C ASP A 254 0.99 -18.68 26.62
N ALA A 255 0.22 -17.61 26.54
CA ALA A 255 -0.18 -16.85 27.72
C ALA A 255 -1.42 -17.39 28.47
N ALA A 256 -1.95 -18.55 28.06
CA ALA A 256 -3.15 -19.16 28.65
C ALA A 256 -2.89 -20.45 29.44
N ASP A 257 -1.64 -20.92 29.54
CA ASP A 257 -1.29 -22.21 30.18
C ASP A 257 -0.40 -22.05 31.44
N GLU A 258 -0.29 -20.84 32.05
CA GLU A 258 0.28 -20.67 33.37
C GLU A 258 -0.72 -20.12 34.39
#